data_160e6ebadc83a45d91ef8d751ff015cd
#
_entry.id   160e6ebadc83a45d91ef8d751ff015cd
#
_cell.length_a   1.000
_cell.length_b   1.000
_cell.length_c   1.000
_cell.angle_alpha   90.00
_cell.angle_beta   90.00
_cell.angle_gamma   90.00
#
_symmetry.space_group_name_H-M   'P 1'
#
loop_
_entity.id
_entity.type
_entity.pdbx_description
1 polymer ?
#
loop_
_entity_poly.entity_id
_entity_poly.type
_entity_poly.pdbx_seq_one_letter_code
_entity_poly.pdbx_strand_id
1 'polypeptide(L)'
;MESRPLLDELAVDAYRSALRTGVFIDEEIAAELGEDRARIAEVREALQDLRLLSPGSGGAAVPLDPEVVEVELIAPLEMSVARQRSQIAGIHRQLNTLSTLYRSVERHHGADVSIRVLDNAAEVRREIDLARHRCVTERMSLQPGGGRSAPLLQQDLVQTQELLRRGVRVRTLYQHTARSSLTTRSYVAQICEAGAEVRTSAELSERLIVYDRHTAFVPKERKGSEPPGAAVVTDPTLVAYLCRSFETAWQVGRPFTSTEPADQQQVSAELRSSILRLMAMGLKDEVIARRLGMAARTCRRYISALMTELGATSRFQAGVLIGRQAVEGGTGGVPGGVTADEEIAVHK
;
A
#
# COMPACT_ATOMS: atom_id res chain seq x y z
N MET A 1 -20.91 6.85 -22.15
CA MET A 1 -21.11 8.21 -21.59
C MET A 1 -20.16 9.10 -22.38
N GLU A 2 -20.66 9.72 -23.44
CA GLU A 2 -19.88 10.64 -24.26
C GLU A 2 -19.48 11.86 -23.44
N SER A 3 -18.21 12.24 -23.56
CA SER A 3 -17.67 13.44 -22.90
C SER A 3 -18.39 14.64 -23.47
N ARG A 4 -19.20 15.33 -22.67
CA ARG A 4 -19.79 16.60 -23.08
C ARG A 4 -18.68 17.59 -23.43
N PRO A 5 -18.78 18.31 -24.56
CA PRO A 5 -17.77 19.29 -24.95
C PRO A 5 -17.63 20.37 -23.86
N LEU A 6 -16.39 20.66 -23.50
CA LEU A 6 -16.09 21.84 -22.68
C LEU A 6 -16.45 23.08 -23.52
N LEU A 7 -17.14 24.06 -22.90
CA LEU A 7 -17.43 25.34 -23.52
C LEU A 7 -16.11 26.06 -23.87
N ASP A 8 -15.93 26.41 -25.12
CA ASP A 8 -14.81 27.24 -25.57
C ASP A 8 -15.08 28.73 -25.30
N GLU A 9 -14.08 29.60 -25.51
CA GLU A 9 -14.23 31.03 -25.29
C GLU A 9 -15.33 31.63 -26.18
N LEU A 10 -15.49 31.12 -27.41
CA LEU A 10 -16.53 31.55 -28.34
C LEU A 10 -17.94 31.28 -27.79
N ALA A 11 -18.14 30.10 -27.16
CA ALA A 11 -19.43 29.76 -26.56
C ALA A 11 -19.76 30.67 -25.38
N VAL A 12 -18.77 31.06 -24.59
CA VAL A 12 -18.94 31.99 -23.46
C VAL A 12 -19.28 33.39 -23.99
N ASP A 13 -18.62 33.86 -25.04
CA ASP A 13 -18.88 35.19 -25.64
C ASP A 13 -20.23 35.24 -26.33
N ALA A 14 -20.61 34.18 -27.06
CA ALA A 14 -21.93 34.09 -27.67
C ALA A 14 -23.07 34.08 -26.61
N TYR A 15 -22.85 33.31 -25.51
CA TYR A 15 -23.81 33.32 -24.41
C TYR A 15 -23.90 34.68 -23.70
N ARG A 16 -22.79 35.36 -23.53
CA ARG A 16 -22.74 36.74 -22.97
C ARG A 16 -23.49 37.73 -23.87
N SER A 17 -23.36 37.61 -25.20
CA SER A 17 -24.13 38.44 -26.14
C SER A 17 -25.63 38.18 -26.01
N ALA A 18 -26.02 36.88 -25.95
CA ALA A 18 -27.43 36.53 -25.76
C ALA A 18 -28.02 37.01 -24.43
N LEU A 19 -27.23 37.03 -23.34
CA LEU A 19 -27.68 37.64 -22.06
C LEU A 19 -27.95 39.11 -22.15
N ARG A 20 -27.20 39.84 -22.96
CA ARG A 20 -27.40 41.32 -23.15
C ARG A 20 -28.66 41.67 -23.94
N THR A 21 -28.96 40.85 -24.95
CA THR A 21 -30.11 41.05 -25.85
C THR A 21 -31.38 40.39 -25.36
N GLY A 22 -31.23 39.39 -24.44
CA GLY A 22 -32.31 38.55 -23.96
C GLY A 22 -32.64 37.37 -24.91
N VAL A 23 -32.00 37.30 -26.07
CA VAL A 23 -32.23 36.23 -27.08
C VAL A 23 -30.93 35.83 -27.77
N PHE A 24 -30.86 34.58 -28.18
CA PHE A 24 -29.77 34.04 -28.97
C PHE A 24 -30.23 33.92 -30.41
N ILE A 25 -29.73 34.77 -31.29
CA ILE A 25 -30.01 34.77 -32.73
C ILE A 25 -28.70 34.56 -33.48
N ASP A 26 -28.58 33.49 -34.23
CA ASP A 26 -27.31 33.07 -34.87
C ASP A 26 -26.71 34.17 -35.77
N GLU A 27 -27.55 34.86 -36.56
CA GLU A 27 -27.11 35.92 -37.48
C GLU A 27 -26.58 37.18 -36.75
N GLU A 28 -27.23 37.56 -35.66
CA GLU A 28 -26.83 38.73 -34.90
C GLU A 28 -25.54 38.49 -34.13
N ILE A 29 -25.40 37.31 -33.50
CA ILE A 29 -24.21 36.93 -32.75
C ILE A 29 -23.02 36.69 -33.70
N ALA A 30 -23.24 36.09 -34.88
CA ALA A 30 -22.22 35.92 -35.89
C ALA A 30 -21.66 37.27 -36.35
N ALA A 31 -22.56 38.24 -36.62
CA ALA A 31 -22.17 39.59 -37.03
C ALA A 31 -21.44 40.36 -35.90
N GLU A 32 -21.85 40.18 -34.65
CA GLU A 32 -21.23 40.85 -33.50
C GLU A 32 -19.82 40.30 -33.20
N LEU A 33 -19.65 38.97 -33.22
CA LEU A 33 -18.39 38.32 -32.89
C LEU A 33 -17.44 38.15 -34.09
N GLY A 34 -17.92 38.50 -35.32
CA GLY A 34 -17.12 38.38 -36.55
C GLY A 34 -16.86 36.92 -36.96
N GLU A 35 -17.76 36.01 -36.60
CA GLU A 35 -17.66 34.59 -36.84
C GLU A 35 -18.63 34.08 -37.90
N ASP A 36 -18.37 32.91 -38.46
CA ASP A 36 -19.28 32.25 -39.42
C ASP A 36 -20.55 31.76 -38.72
N ARG A 37 -21.71 31.97 -39.38
CA ARG A 37 -23.01 31.49 -38.91
C ARG A 37 -23.02 30.00 -38.62
N ALA A 38 -22.31 29.18 -39.41
CA ALA A 38 -22.20 27.73 -39.16
C ALA A 38 -21.51 27.44 -37.82
N ARG A 39 -20.48 28.20 -37.50
CA ARG A 39 -19.76 28.07 -36.24
C ARG A 39 -20.60 28.50 -35.03
N ILE A 40 -21.39 29.56 -35.17
CA ILE A 40 -22.34 29.96 -34.12
C ILE A 40 -23.47 28.91 -33.93
N ALA A 41 -23.91 28.27 -35.02
CA ALA A 41 -24.86 27.15 -34.90
C ALA A 41 -24.32 25.98 -34.09
N GLU A 42 -23.04 25.60 -34.26
CA GLU A 42 -22.38 24.57 -33.45
C GLU A 42 -22.32 24.99 -31.95
N VAL A 43 -21.97 26.27 -31.70
CA VAL A 43 -21.98 26.81 -30.33
C VAL A 43 -23.38 26.78 -29.72
N ARG A 44 -24.41 27.11 -30.53
CA ARG A 44 -25.80 27.02 -30.08
C ARG A 44 -26.20 25.62 -29.69
N GLU A 45 -25.83 24.60 -30.49
CA GLU A 45 -26.08 23.19 -30.15
C GLU A 45 -25.38 22.83 -28.83
N ALA A 46 -24.11 23.19 -28.64
CA ALA A 46 -23.38 22.92 -27.42
C ALA A 46 -24.03 23.57 -26.17
N LEU A 47 -24.50 24.81 -26.29
CA LEU A 47 -25.23 25.52 -25.23
C LEU A 47 -26.62 24.89 -24.96
N GLN A 48 -27.31 24.39 -26.01
CA GLN A 48 -28.58 23.67 -25.88
C GLN A 48 -28.39 22.31 -25.21
N ASP A 49 -27.33 21.57 -25.53
CA ASP A 49 -26.99 20.31 -24.89
C ASP A 49 -26.73 20.48 -23.40
N LEU A 50 -26.19 21.62 -23.01
CA LEU A 50 -26.02 22.01 -21.59
C LEU A 50 -27.28 22.66 -21.00
N ARG A 51 -28.39 22.74 -21.77
CA ARG A 51 -29.64 23.44 -21.39
C ARG A 51 -29.48 24.90 -21.01
N LEU A 52 -28.42 25.56 -21.44
CA LEU A 52 -28.21 26.99 -21.22
C LEU A 52 -29.06 27.87 -22.15
N LEU A 53 -29.63 27.27 -23.20
CA LEU A 53 -30.56 27.90 -24.12
C LEU A 53 -31.87 27.10 -24.18
N SER A 54 -33.00 27.79 -24.03
CA SER A 54 -34.33 27.21 -24.27
C SER A 54 -34.90 27.65 -25.62
N PRO A 55 -35.74 26.84 -26.28
CA PRO A 55 -36.41 27.23 -27.53
C PRO A 55 -37.28 28.49 -27.31
N GLY A 56 -37.08 29.53 -28.16
CA GLY A 56 -37.90 30.71 -28.20
C GLY A 56 -38.74 30.79 -29.46
N SER A 57 -39.46 31.88 -29.68
CA SER A 57 -40.29 32.12 -30.85
C SER A 57 -39.45 32.52 -32.07
N GLY A 58 -39.82 32.06 -33.30
CA GLY A 58 -39.22 32.56 -34.55
C GLY A 58 -37.77 32.09 -34.80
N GLY A 59 -37.33 30.97 -34.22
CA GLY A 59 -35.97 30.45 -34.40
C GLY A 59 -34.92 31.06 -33.44
N ALA A 60 -35.29 32.01 -32.61
CA ALA A 60 -34.45 32.48 -31.52
C ALA A 60 -34.42 31.50 -30.33
N ALA A 61 -33.36 31.54 -29.55
CA ALA A 61 -33.30 30.79 -28.25
C ALA A 61 -33.17 31.81 -27.10
N VAL A 62 -33.62 31.43 -25.92
CA VAL A 62 -33.59 32.30 -24.73
C VAL A 62 -32.51 31.75 -23.79
N PRO A 63 -31.56 32.58 -23.33
CA PRO A 63 -30.56 32.17 -22.39
C PRO A 63 -31.21 31.95 -21.01
N LEU A 64 -30.83 30.81 -20.38
CA LEU A 64 -31.29 30.39 -19.05
C LEU A 64 -30.18 30.65 -18.04
N ASP A 65 -30.54 30.95 -16.80
CA ASP A 65 -29.61 31.11 -15.70
C ASP A 65 -28.81 29.81 -15.45
N PRO A 66 -27.47 29.85 -15.51
CA PRO A 66 -26.63 28.67 -15.26
C PRO A 66 -26.86 28.04 -13.88
N GLU A 67 -27.18 28.83 -12.84
CA GLU A 67 -27.44 28.29 -11.49
C GLU A 67 -28.71 27.42 -11.47
N VAL A 68 -29.74 27.81 -12.21
CA VAL A 68 -30.96 27.00 -12.35
C VAL A 68 -30.68 25.71 -13.13
N VAL A 69 -29.93 25.85 -14.23
CA VAL A 69 -29.54 24.70 -15.06
C VAL A 69 -28.66 23.71 -14.30
N GLU A 70 -27.73 24.22 -13.49
CA GLU A 70 -26.87 23.38 -12.62
C GLU A 70 -27.71 22.52 -11.68
N VAL A 71 -28.68 23.10 -11.00
CA VAL A 71 -29.59 22.37 -10.11
C VAL A 71 -30.39 21.31 -10.88
N GLU A 72 -30.92 21.63 -12.05
CA GLU A 72 -31.68 20.68 -12.88
C GLU A 72 -30.86 19.51 -13.40
N LEU A 73 -29.57 19.74 -13.73
CA LEU A 73 -28.71 18.71 -14.28
C LEU A 73 -28.02 17.87 -13.19
N ILE A 74 -27.59 18.51 -12.10
CA ILE A 74 -26.76 17.85 -11.07
C ILE A 74 -27.63 17.14 -10.03
N ALA A 75 -28.75 17.72 -9.59
CA ALA A 75 -29.58 17.12 -8.55
C ALA A 75 -30.06 15.69 -8.87
N PRO A 76 -30.48 15.33 -10.11
CA PRO A 76 -30.82 13.95 -10.44
C PRO A 76 -29.64 13.00 -10.37
N LEU A 77 -28.44 13.45 -10.71
CA LEU A 77 -27.21 12.66 -10.63
C LEU A 77 -26.83 12.41 -9.18
N GLU A 78 -26.86 13.44 -8.34
CA GLU A 78 -26.60 13.32 -6.91
C GLU A 78 -27.59 12.40 -6.22
N MET A 79 -28.89 12.50 -6.54
CA MET A 79 -29.93 11.59 -6.05
C MET A 79 -29.67 10.15 -6.49
N SER A 80 -29.20 9.94 -7.73
CA SER A 80 -28.84 8.60 -8.24
C SER A 80 -27.66 8.02 -7.45
N VAL A 81 -26.60 8.80 -7.24
CA VAL A 81 -25.45 8.40 -6.42
C VAL A 81 -25.85 8.09 -4.98
N ALA A 82 -26.68 8.94 -4.37
CA ALA A 82 -27.19 8.71 -3.01
C ALA A 82 -28.02 7.43 -2.91
N ARG A 83 -28.87 7.17 -3.90
CA ARG A 83 -29.68 5.92 -3.98
C ARG A 83 -28.79 4.69 -4.09
N GLN A 84 -27.77 4.73 -4.95
CA GLN A 84 -26.80 3.63 -5.09
C GLN A 84 -26.03 3.38 -3.79
N ARG A 85 -25.59 4.43 -3.09
CA ARG A 85 -24.92 4.30 -1.79
C ARG A 85 -25.85 3.68 -0.73
N SER A 86 -27.12 4.08 -0.71
CA SER A 86 -28.12 3.51 0.20
C SER A 86 -28.38 2.04 -0.09
N GLN A 87 -28.45 1.65 -1.36
CA GLN A 87 -28.61 0.26 -1.78
C GLN A 87 -27.42 -0.61 -1.34
N ILE A 88 -26.18 -0.14 -1.57
CA ILE A 88 -24.96 -0.81 -1.11
C ILE A 88 -24.99 -0.98 0.42
N ALA A 89 -25.32 0.06 1.17
CA ALA A 89 -25.43 -0.01 2.62
C ALA A 89 -26.52 -1.02 3.09
N GLY A 90 -27.62 -1.11 2.35
CA GLY A 90 -28.67 -2.11 2.58
C GLY A 90 -28.17 -3.54 2.39
N ILE A 91 -27.49 -3.81 1.29
CA ILE A 91 -26.87 -5.12 1.00
C ILE A 91 -25.83 -5.48 2.07
N HIS A 92 -24.98 -4.54 2.47
CA HIS A 92 -24.00 -4.77 3.53
C HIS A 92 -24.65 -5.17 4.85
N ARG A 93 -25.75 -4.51 5.28
CA ARG A 93 -26.49 -4.88 6.51
C ARG A 93 -27.04 -6.30 6.43
N GLN A 94 -27.67 -6.68 5.31
CA GLN A 94 -28.20 -8.03 5.12
C GLN A 94 -27.10 -9.10 5.13
N LEU A 95 -26.00 -8.85 4.40
CA LEU A 95 -24.86 -9.77 4.36
C LEU A 95 -24.18 -9.92 5.72
N ASN A 96 -24.08 -8.84 6.50
CA ASN A 96 -23.51 -8.90 7.86
C ASN A 96 -24.36 -9.77 8.80
N THR A 97 -25.68 -9.70 8.70
CA THR A 97 -26.58 -10.56 9.48
C THR A 97 -26.38 -12.03 9.11
N LEU A 98 -26.34 -12.35 7.81
CA LEU A 98 -26.08 -13.71 7.31
C LEU A 98 -24.68 -14.21 7.65
N SER A 99 -23.67 -13.34 7.59
CA SER A 99 -22.29 -13.67 7.97
C SER A 99 -22.15 -14.05 9.44
N THR A 100 -22.99 -13.48 10.31
CA THR A 100 -23.04 -13.83 11.73
C THR A 100 -23.66 -15.21 11.93
N LEU A 101 -24.74 -15.50 11.23
CA LEU A 101 -25.37 -16.82 11.22
C LEU A 101 -24.44 -17.88 10.63
N TYR A 102 -23.82 -17.60 9.50
CA TYR A 102 -22.87 -18.52 8.86
C TYR A 102 -21.72 -18.89 9.81
N ARG A 103 -21.13 -17.88 10.48
CA ARG A 103 -20.08 -18.12 11.50
C ARG A 103 -20.57 -18.88 12.73
N SER A 104 -21.82 -18.73 13.13
CA SER A 104 -22.37 -19.50 14.24
C SER A 104 -22.56 -20.99 13.88
N VAL A 105 -22.96 -21.25 12.64
CA VAL A 105 -23.13 -22.62 12.12
C VAL A 105 -21.80 -23.30 11.89
N GLU A 106 -20.80 -22.61 11.31
CA GLU A 106 -19.44 -23.14 11.13
C GLU A 106 -18.80 -23.50 12.49
N ARG A 107 -19.03 -22.69 13.53
CA ARG A 107 -18.57 -23.01 14.89
C ARG A 107 -19.19 -24.29 15.48
N HIS A 108 -20.35 -24.69 14.99
CA HIS A 108 -21.03 -25.92 15.44
C HIS A 108 -20.66 -27.15 14.60
N HIS A 109 -20.11 -27.00 13.39
CA HIS A 109 -19.80 -28.10 12.47
C HIS A 109 -18.30 -28.39 12.27
N GLY A 110 -17.42 -27.56 12.79
CA GLY A 110 -15.97 -27.78 12.73
C GLY A 110 -15.32 -27.32 14.02
N ALA A 111 -14.54 -28.22 14.63
CA ALA A 111 -13.62 -27.79 15.68
C ALA A 111 -12.94 -26.51 15.27
N ASP A 112 -12.86 -25.56 16.17
CA ASP A 112 -12.31 -24.20 16.05
C ASP A 112 -10.95 -24.23 15.33
N VAL A 113 -10.96 -24.24 13.98
CA VAL A 113 -9.73 -24.23 13.18
C VAL A 113 -9.22 -22.81 13.17
N SER A 114 -8.57 -22.46 14.26
CA SER A 114 -7.97 -21.12 14.45
C SER A 114 -6.74 -20.89 13.55
N ILE A 115 -6.29 -21.94 12.82
CA ILE A 115 -5.27 -21.86 11.78
C ILE A 115 -5.74 -22.64 10.55
N ARG A 116 -5.94 -21.94 9.44
CA ARG A 116 -6.33 -22.52 8.15
C ARG A 116 -5.21 -22.35 7.13
N VAL A 117 -4.76 -23.44 6.53
CA VAL A 117 -3.73 -23.40 5.48
C VAL A 117 -4.39 -23.31 4.12
N LEU A 118 -3.94 -22.37 3.32
CA LEU A 118 -4.34 -22.15 1.94
C LEU A 118 -3.18 -22.55 1.03
N ASP A 119 -3.45 -23.43 0.08
CA ASP A 119 -2.41 -24.09 -0.72
C ASP A 119 -2.18 -23.42 -2.09
N ASN A 120 -2.95 -22.39 -2.44
CA ASN A 120 -2.76 -21.68 -3.70
C ASN A 120 -2.85 -20.16 -3.57
N ALA A 121 -2.17 -19.48 -4.48
CA ALA A 121 -2.06 -18.01 -4.46
C ALA A 121 -3.38 -17.29 -4.74
N ALA A 122 -4.34 -17.92 -5.42
CA ALA A 122 -5.64 -17.31 -5.72
C ALA A 122 -6.52 -17.27 -4.46
N GLU A 123 -6.54 -18.36 -3.71
CA GLU A 123 -7.23 -18.43 -2.40
C GLU A 123 -6.61 -17.45 -1.41
N VAL A 124 -5.28 -17.41 -1.31
CA VAL A 124 -4.56 -16.46 -0.45
C VAL A 124 -4.95 -15.03 -0.79
N ARG A 125 -4.96 -14.66 -2.06
CA ARG A 125 -5.36 -13.30 -2.49
C ARG A 125 -6.82 -12.99 -2.10
N ARG A 126 -7.74 -13.92 -2.36
CA ARG A 126 -9.15 -13.75 -2.01
C ARG A 126 -9.35 -13.53 -0.51
N GLU A 127 -8.69 -14.32 0.33
CA GLU A 127 -8.79 -14.18 1.78
C GLU A 127 -8.16 -12.87 2.30
N ILE A 128 -7.02 -12.46 1.73
CA ILE A 128 -6.42 -11.15 2.03
C ILE A 128 -7.36 -10.02 1.63
N ASP A 129 -7.99 -10.11 0.45
CA ASP A 129 -8.96 -9.10 -0.01
C ASP A 129 -10.19 -9.05 0.90
N LEU A 130 -10.71 -10.18 1.35
CA LEU A 130 -11.81 -10.23 2.31
C LEU A 130 -11.43 -9.60 3.66
N ALA A 131 -10.25 -9.94 4.19
CA ALA A 131 -9.74 -9.35 5.44
C ALA A 131 -9.54 -7.84 5.30
N ARG A 132 -8.98 -7.38 4.18
CA ARG A 132 -8.80 -5.95 3.87
C ARG A 132 -10.13 -5.20 3.82
N HIS A 133 -11.16 -5.74 3.17
CA HIS A 133 -12.48 -5.10 3.11
C HIS A 133 -13.14 -4.98 4.48
N ARG A 134 -12.90 -5.95 5.37
CA ARG A 134 -13.44 -5.97 6.74
C ARG A 134 -12.62 -5.12 7.72
N CYS A 135 -11.39 -4.75 7.35
CA CYS A 135 -10.48 -4.01 8.20
C CYS A 135 -11.04 -2.62 8.53
N VAL A 136 -11.07 -2.27 9.81
CA VAL A 136 -11.63 -1.01 10.32
C VAL A 136 -10.68 -0.21 11.19
N THR A 137 -9.64 -0.83 11.76
CA THR A 137 -8.72 -0.15 12.68
C THR A 137 -7.30 -0.04 12.16
N GLU A 138 -6.64 -1.17 11.87
CA GLU A 138 -5.25 -1.13 11.42
C GLU A 138 -4.84 -2.31 10.53
N ARG A 139 -3.90 -2.03 9.61
CA ARG A 139 -3.13 -3.04 8.88
C ARG A 139 -1.66 -2.92 9.26
N MET A 140 -1.07 -4.01 9.71
CA MET A 140 0.36 -4.16 9.96
C MET A 140 0.97 -5.12 8.94
N SER A 141 2.14 -4.83 8.38
CA SER A 141 2.81 -5.76 7.48
C SER A 141 4.34 -5.76 7.59
N LEU A 142 4.94 -6.95 7.62
CA LEU A 142 6.37 -7.19 7.42
C LEU A 142 6.58 -7.61 5.97
N GLN A 143 7.46 -6.93 5.27
CA GLN A 143 7.77 -7.18 3.86
C GLN A 143 9.27 -7.49 3.71
N PRO A 144 9.70 -8.73 3.97
CA PRO A 144 11.07 -9.15 3.76
C PRO A 144 11.41 -9.16 2.27
N GLY A 145 12.71 -9.09 1.97
CA GLY A 145 13.21 -9.01 0.62
C GLY A 145 13.49 -7.58 0.16
N GLY A 146 14.02 -7.46 -1.05
CA GLY A 146 14.31 -6.18 -1.68
C GLY A 146 13.06 -5.47 -2.21
N GLY A 147 13.25 -4.63 -3.24
CA GLY A 147 12.13 -3.93 -3.89
C GLY A 147 11.13 -4.89 -4.56
N ARG A 148 9.86 -4.52 -4.55
CA ARG A 148 8.77 -5.27 -5.19
C ARG A 148 8.58 -4.84 -6.65
N SER A 149 7.99 -5.71 -7.47
CA SER A 149 7.68 -5.41 -8.87
C SER A 149 6.63 -4.31 -9.01
N ALA A 150 6.75 -3.49 -10.06
CA ALA A 150 5.86 -2.37 -10.32
C ALA A 150 4.37 -2.76 -10.38
N PRO A 151 3.94 -3.85 -11.06
CA PRO A 151 2.53 -4.22 -11.09
C PRO A 151 1.94 -4.55 -9.72
N LEU A 152 2.71 -5.23 -8.86
CA LEU A 152 2.27 -5.55 -7.50
C LEU A 152 2.15 -4.30 -6.63
N LEU A 153 3.09 -3.34 -6.77
CA LEU A 153 3.05 -2.09 -6.04
C LEU A 153 1.88 -1.20 -6.49
N GLN A 154 1.56 -1.20 -7.78
CA GLN A 154 0.44 -0.42 -8.32
C GLN A 154 -0.91 -0.92 -7.81
N GLN A 155 -1.08 -2.25 -7.75
CA GLN A 155 -2.26 -2.85 -7.13
C GLN A 155 -2.35 -2.53 -5.62
N ASP A 156 -1.24 -2.67 -4.89
CA ASP A 156 -1.18 -2.39 -3.44
C ASP A 156 -1.40 -0.89 -3.13
N LEU A 157 -1.02 0.01 -4.05
CA LEU A 157 -1.23 1.45 -3.91
C LEU A 157 -2.72 1.79 -3.79
N VAL A 158 -3.52 1.34 -4.76
CA VAL A 158 -4.97 1.57 -4.77
C VAL A 158 -5.63 1.01 -3.50
N GLN A 159 -5.24 -0.21 -3.13
CA GLN A 159 -5.75 -0.90 -1.94
C GLN A 159 -5.37 -0.20 -0.64
N THR A 160 -4.14 0.31 -0.55
CA THR A 160 -3.64 1.03 0.64
C THR A 160 -4.32 2.39 0.78
N GLN A 161 -4.46 3.13 -0.32
CA GLN A 161 -5.17 4.41 -0.31
C GLN A 161 -6.63 4.27 0.09
N GLU A 162 -7.30 3.17 -0.30
CA GLU A 162 -8.67 2.89 0.13
C GLU A 162 -8.76 2.66 1.65
N LEU A 163 -7.85 1.88 2.23
CA LEU A 163 -7.78 1.69 3.68
C LEU A 163 -7.59 3.03 4.41
N LEU A 164 -6.64 3.84 3.94
CA LEU A 164 -6.34 5.15 4.54
C LEU A 164 -7.54 6.10 4.46
N ARG A 165 -8.25 6.16 3.32
CA ARG A 165 -9.50 6.95 3.19
C ARG A 165 -10.61 6.51 4.15
N ARG A 166 -10.61 5.23 4.57
CA ARG A 166 -11.52 4.69 5.58
C ARG A 166 -11.07 4.95 7.01
N GLY A 167 -9.94 5.65 7.20
CA GLY A 167 -9.36 5.93 8.52
C GLY A 167 -8.59 4.76 9.13
N VAL A 168 -8.28 3.72 8.35
CA VAL A 168 -7.50 2.57 8.84
C VAL A 168 -6.03 2.97 8.94
N ARG A 169 -5.42 2.75 10.09
CA ARG A 169 -3.98 2.94 10.29
C ARG A 169 -3.19 1.91 9.50
N VAL A 170 -2.28 2.33 8.65
CA VAL A 170 -1.46 1.43 7.84
C VAL A 170 0.00 1.56 8.22
N ARG A 171 0.60 0.47 8.71
CA ARG A 171 2.01 0.36 9.08
C ARG A 171 2.71 -0.74 8.30
N THR A 172 3.81 -0.40 7.62
CA THR A 172 4.58 -1.36 6.83
C THR A 172 6.06 -1.28 7.17
N LEU A 173 6.67 -2.42 7.45
CA LEU A 173 8.11 -2.54 7.68
C LEU A 173 8.75 -3.33 6.53
N TYR A 174 9.64 -2.66 5.82
CA TYR A 174 10.47 -3.24 4.75
C TYR A 174 11.88 -3.57 5.25
N GLN A 175 12.64 -4.34 4.48
CA GLN A 175 14.08 -4.41 4.67
C GLN A 175 14.78 -3.17 4.10
N HIS A 176 15.95 -2.82 4.65
CA HIS A 176 16.74 -1.66 4.19
C HIS A 176 17.03 -1.71 2.70
N THR A 177 17.22 -2.89 2.15
CA THR A 177 17.48 -3.12 0.72
C THR A 177 16.35 -2.64 -0.19
N ALA A 178 15.12 -2.51 0.30
CA ALA A 178 14.01 -1.96 -0.47
C ALA A 178 14.19 -0.48 -0.84
N ARG A 179 15.02 0.27 -0.08
CA ARG A 179 15.34 1.68 -0.35
C ARG A 179 16.10 1.87 -1.67
N SER A 180 16.80 0.84 -2.17
CA SER A 180 17.50 0.90 -3.46
C SER A 180 16.59 0.78 -4.68
N SER A 181 15.34 0.37 -4.51
CA SER A 181 14.36 0.22 -5.59
C SER A 181 13.62 1.53 -5.84
N LEU A 182 13.80 2.12 -7.02
CA LEU A 182 13.10 3.36 -7.42
C LEU A 182 11.58 3.19 -7.39
N THR A 183 11.06 2.07 -7.88
CA THR A 183 9.62 1.79 -7.89
C THR A 183 9.05 1.67 -6.47
N THR A 184 9.78 1.02 -5.56
CA THR A 184 9.35 0.93 -4.16
C THR A 184 9.41 2.29 -3.47
N ARG A 185 10.43 3.11 -3.74
CA ARG A 185 10.52 4.47 -3.20
C ARG A 185 9.36 5.35 -3.65
N SER A 186 9.02 5.33 -4.94
CA SER A 186 7.90 6.09 -5.48
C SER A 186 6.57 5.65 -4.85
N TYR A 187 6.35 4.35 -4.72
CA TYR A 187 5.17 3.79 -4.03
C TYR A 187 5.11 4.26 -2.57
N VAL A 188 6.20 4.13 -1.82
CA VAL A 188 6.25 4.51 -0.41
C VAL A 188 6.00 6.01 -0.22
N ALA A 189 6.57 6.86 -1.07
CA ALA A 189 6.30 8.30 -1.04
C ALA A 189 4.80 8.59 -1.13
N GLN A 190 4.10 7.98 -2.11
CA GLN A 190 2.67 8.19 -2.33
C GLN A 190 1.79 7.70 -1.17
N ILE A 191 2.10 6.54 -0.57
CA ILE A 191 1.29 6.05 0.57
C ILE A 191 1.59 6.80 1.86
N CYS A 192 2.83 7.29 2.07
CA CYS A 192 3.18 8.13 3.21
C CYS A 192 2.50 9.50 3.11
N GLU A 193 2.44 10.10 1.91
CA GLU A 193 1.68 11.33 1.65
C GLU A 193 0.19 11.15 1.96
N ALA A 194 -0.35 9.95 1.69
CA ALA A 194 -1.72 9.60 2.04
C ALA A 194 -1.92 9.21 3.53
N GLY A 195 -0.86 9.23 4.37
CA GLY A 195 -0.93 9.00 5.81
C GLY A 195 -0.49 7.62 6.29
N ALA A 196 0.13 6.78 5.44
CA ALA A 196 0.73 5.53 5.89
C ALA A 196 2.05 5.75 6.62
N GLU A 197 2.34 4.89 7.58
CA GLU A 197 3.63 4.85 8.26
C GLU A 197 4.50 3.72 7.67
N VAL A 198 5.67 4.07 7.14
CA VAL A 198 6.58 3.08 6.56
C VAL A 198 7.96 3.21 7.18
N ARG A 199 8.50 2.08 7.65
CA ARG A 199 9.84 1.97 8.21
C ARG A 199 10.65 0.90 7.50
N THR A 200 11.95 0.86 7.77
CA THR A 200 12.86 -0.21 7.29
C THR A 200 13.70 -0.75 8.43
N SER A 201 14.05 -2.05 8.34
CA SER A 201 14.95 -2.74 9.25
C SER A 201 16.00 -3.51 8.46
N ALA A 202 17.15 -3.80 9.08
CA ALA A 202 18.22 -4.57 8.44
C ALA A 202 17.76 -5.99 8.11
N GLU A 203 17.10 -6.64 9.06
CA GLU A 203 16.63 -8.01 8.93
C GLU A 203 15.13 -8.12 9.25
N LEU A 204 14.44 -8.91 8.46
CA LEU A 204 13.08 -9.36 8.75
C LEU A 204 13.05 -10.88 8.56
N SER A 205 12.46 -11.59 9.50
CA SER A 205 12.42 -13.04 9.47
C SER A 205 11.51 -13.55 8.35
N GLU A 206 10.24 -13.16 8.40
CA GLU A 206 9.21 -13.68 7.49
C GLU A 206 8.22 -12.59 7.12
N ARG A 207 7.49 -12.85 6.04
CA ARG A 207 6.37 -12.01 5.64
C ARG A 207 5.21 -12.19 6.62
N LEU A 208 4.61 -11.09 7.02
CA LEU A 208 3.45 -11.06 7.89
C LEU A 208 2.49 -9.98 7.41
N ILE A 209 1.20 -10.27 7.38
CA ILE A 209 0.16 -9.26 7.24
C ILE A 209 -0.86 -9.51 8.36
N VAL A 210 -1.19 -8.47 9.12
CA VAL A 210 -2.21 -8.55 10.17
C VAL A 210 -3.24 -7.46 9.93
N TYR A 211 -4.51 -7.83 10.05
CA TYR A 211 -5.65 -6.91 10.01
C TYR A 211 -6.35 -6.89 11.36
N ASP A 212 -6.58 -5.69 11.90
CA ASP A 212 -7.34 -5.41 13.13
C ASP A 212 -6.90 -6.21 14.35
N ARG A 213 -5.62 -6.66 14.41
CA ARG A 213 -5.10 -7.55 15.46
C ARG A 213 -5.98 -8.81 15.66
N HIS A 214 -6.69 -9.22 14.62
CA HIS A 214 -7.62 -10.34 14.65
C HIS A 214 -7.28 -11.43 13.63
N THR A 215 -6.84 -11.05 12.44
CA THR A 215 -6.52 -12.02 11.37
C THR A 215 -5.09 -11.79 10.88
N ALA A 216 -4.27 -12.81 10.94
CA ALA A 216 -2.90 -12.77 10.45
C ALA A 216 -2.70 -13.74 9.28
N PHE A 217 -1.87 -13.32 8.32
CA PHE A 217 -1.43 -14.13 7.18
C PHE A 217 0.07 -14.34 7.26
N VAL A 218 0.48 -15.60 7.33
CA VAL A 218 1.88 -16.03 7.36
C VAL A 218 2.13 -16.93 6.16
N PRO A 219 3.22 -16.74 5.38
CA PRO A 219 3.51 -17.60 4.24
C PRO A 219 3.71 -19.05 4.70
N LYS A 220 3.19 -20.00 3.93
CA LYS A 220 3.47 -21.42 4.09
C LYS A 220 4.92 -21.68 3.70
N GLU A 221 5.64 -22.48 4.50
CA GLU A 221 6.97 -22.94 4.12
C GLU A 221 6.88 -23.78 2.83
N ARG A 222 7.67 -23.42 1.84
CA ARG A 222 7.68 -24.10 0.55
C ARG A 222 8.65 -25.28 0.55
N LYS A 223 8.14 -26.46 0.25
CA LYS A 223 8.96 -27.66 0.01
C LYS A 223 9.06 -27.90 -1.49
N GLY A 224 10.24 -27.66 -2.06
CA GLY A 224 10.49 -27.88 -3.49
C GLY A 224 9.65 -27.00 -4.40
N SER A 225 8.89 -27.61 -5.33
CA SER A 225 8.06 -26.94 -6.34
C SER A 225 6.62 -26.67 -5.89
N GLU A 226 6.30 -26.80 -4.61
CA GLU A 226 4.95 -26.52 -4.11
C GLU A 226 4.49 -25.09 -4.44
N PRO A 227 3.19 -24.89 -4.77
CA PRO A 227 2.67 -23.55 -5.03
C PRO A 227 2.77 -22.67 -3.77
N PRO A 228 2.89 -21.37 -3.94
CA PRO A 228 2.90 -20.44 -2.81
C PRO A 228 1.55 -20.46 -2.10
N GLY A 229 1.57 -20.75 -0.80
CA GLY A 229 0.40 -20.74 0.08
C GLY A 229 0.62 -19.86 1.29
N ALA A 230 -0.39 -19.78 2.15
CA ALA A 230 -0.31 -19.07 3.42
C ALA A 230 -1.16 -19.75 4.49
N ALA A 231 -0.77 -19.61 5.75
CA ALA A 231 -1.62 -19.86 6.89
C ALA A 231 -2.40 -18.59 7.24
N VAL A 232 -3.70 -18.74 7.38
CA VAL A 232 -4.60 -17.73 7.96
C VAL A 232 -4.76 -18.08 9.44
N VAL A 233 -4.34 -17.20 10.32
CA VAL A 233 -4.35 -17.38 11.77
C VAL A 233 -5.39 -16.43 12.37
N THR A 234 -6.35 -16.99 13.09
CA THR A 234 -7.38 -16.24 13.82
C THR A 234 -7.40 -16.56 15.31
N ASP A 235 -6.50 -17.46 15.77
CA ASP A 235 -6.30 -17.71 17.18
C ASP A 235 -5.82 -16.45 17.90
N PRO A 236 -6.55 -15.97 18.94
CA PRO A 236 -6.22 -14.71 19.60
C PRO A 236 -4.82 -14.69 20.23
N THR A 237 -4.36 -15.83 20.75
CA THR A 237 -3.05 -15.94 21.42
C THR A 237 -1.92 -15.85 20.40
N LEU A 238 -2.05 -16.58 19.28
CA LEU A 238 -1.07 -16.56 18.20
C LEU A 238 -1.07 -15.21 17.47
N VAL A 239 -2.24 -14.62 17.19
CA VAL A 239 -2.32 -13.29 16.60
C VAL A 239 -1.69 -12.26 17.52
N ALA A 240 -1.95 -12.30 18.83
CA ALA A 240 -1.30 -11.41 19.80
C ALA A 240 0.23 -11.57 19.82
N TYR A 241 0.73 -12.80 19.70
CA TYR A 241 2.17 -13.07 19.57
C TYR A 241 2.75 -12.45 18.29
N LEU A 242 2.10 -12.66 17.15
CA LEU A 242 2.53 -12.09 15.85
C LEU A 242 2.49 -10.57 15.88
N CYS A 243 1.49 -9.96 16.52
CA CYS A 243 1.44 -8.51 16.73
C CYS A 243 2.62 -8.02 17.58
N ARG A 244 2.95 -8.69 18.69
CA ARG A 244 4.13 -8.33 19.51
C ARG A 244 5.43 -8.46 18.71
N SER A 245 5.57 -9.50 17.90
CA SER A 245 6.72 -9.67 17.02
C SER A 245 6.85 -8.52 16.03
N PHE A 246 5.73 -8.08 15.43
CA PHE A 246 5.69 -6.89 14.59
C PHE A 246 6.11 -5.64 15.36
N GLU A 247 5.53 -5.38 16.53
CA GLU A 247 5.83 -4.17 17.34
C GLU A 247 7.31 -4.12 17.73
N THR A 248 7.90 -5.24 18.12
CA THR A 248 9.33 -5.32 18.45
C THR A 248 10.19 -4.92 17.22
N ALA A 249 9.89 -5.46 16.05
CA ALA A 249 10.60 -5.10 14.83
C ALA A 249 10.32 -3.64 14.42
N TRP A 250 9.11 -3.14 14.66
CA TRP A 250 8.71 -1.78 14.35
C TRP A 250 9.47 -0.73 15.18
N GLN A 251 9.69 -1.00 16.48
CA GLN A 251 10.38 -0.08 17.37
C GLN A 251 11.81 0.22 16.95
N VAL A 252 12.54 -0.77 16.43
CA VAL A 252 13.91 -0.61 15.94
C VAL A 252 13.99 -0.14 14.49
N GLY A 253 12.84 -0.11 13.80
CA GLY A 253 12.77 0.28 12.40
C GLY A 253 13.02 1.77 12.18
N ARG A 254 13.71 2.12 11.07
CA ARG A 254 14.00 3.50 10.66
C ARG A 254 12.95 4.02 9.67
N PRO A 255 12.49 5.29 9.75
CA PRO A 255 11.56 5.85 8.78
C PRO A 255 12.06 5.66 7.35
N PHE A 256 11.20 5.18 6.44
CA PHE A 256 11.61 4.90 5.05
C PHE A 256 11.94 6.18 4.27
N THR A 257 11.19 7.25 4.50
CA THR A 257 11.25 8.51 3.75
C THR A 257 12.26 9.51 4.29
N SER A 258 12.98 9.17 5.36
CA SER A 258 14.00 10.08 5.89
C SER A 258 15.09 10.36 4.87
N THR A 259 15.29 11.64 4.57
CA THR A 259 16.36 12.15 3.71
C THR A 259 17.56 12.64 4.52
N GLU A 260 17.49 12.59 5.85
CA GLU A 260 18.55 13.03 6.71
C GLU A 260 19.83 12.20 6.53
N PRO A 261 21.00 12.84 6.35
CA PRO A 261 22.26 12.12 6.16
C PRO A 261 22.58 11.16 7.32
N ALA A 262 22.23 11.53 8.55
CA ALA A 262 22.43 10.70 9.73
C ALA A 262 21.65 9.38 9.64
N ASP A 263 20.39 9.41 9.22
CA ASP A 263 19.57 8.20 9.04
C ASP A 263 20.10 7.31 7.92
N GLN A 264 20.59 7.89 6.82
CA GLN A 264 21.18 7.13 5.71
C GLN A 264 22.49 6.44 6.13
N GLN A 265 23.33 7.14 6.90
CA GLN A 265 24.55 6.56 7.46
C GLN A 265 24.23 5.43 8.41
N GLN A 266 23.22 5.59 9.26
CA GLN A 266 22.81 4.57 10.21
C GLN A 266 22.22 3.33 9.55
N VAL A 267 21.40 3.49 8.52
CA VAL A 267 20.89 2.38 7.69
C VAL A 267 22.04 1.59 7.06
N SER A 268 23.06 2.30 6.55
CA SER A 268 24.25 1.67 5.98
C SER A 268 25.08 0.93 7.04
N ALA A 269 25.22 1.51 8.24
CA ALA A 269 25.92 0.89 9.36
C ALA A 269 25.20 -0.35 9.88
N GLU A 270 23.86 -0.30 10.00
CA GLU A 270 23.05 -1.45 10.41
C GLU A 270 23.13 -2.60 9.41
N LEU A 271 23.07 -2.30 8.10
CA LEU A 271 23.24 -3.29 7.05
C LEU A 271 24.63 -3.93 7.10
N ARG A 272 25.67 -3.11 7.27
CA ARG A 272 27.05 -3.55 7.44
C ARG A 272 27.18 -4.50 8.64
N SER A 273 26.70 -4.08 9.81
CA SER A 273 26.74 -4.87 11.04
C SER A 273 26.03 -6.21 10.88
N SER A 274 24.88 -6.23 10.20
CA SER A 274 24.14 -7.47 9.91
C SER A 274 24.94 -8.39 8.98
N ILE A 275 25.59 -7.87 7.93
CA ILE A 275 26.46 -8.67 7.05
C ILE A 275 27.60 -9.29 7.87
N LEU A 276 28.31 -8.48 8.67
CA LEU A 276 29.44 -8.93 9.48
C LEU A 276 29.01 -10.01 10.49
N ARG A 277 27.90 -9.82 11.16
CA ARG A 277 27.33 -10.80 12.11
C ARG A 277 26.99 -12.14 11.42
N LEU A 278 26.31 -12.09 10.26
CA LEU A 278 25.96 -13.30 9.51
C LEU A 278 27.19 -13.99 8.93
N MET A 279 28.23 -13.25 8.56
CA MET A 279 29.54 -13.81 8.16
C MET A 279 30.21 -14.51 9.35
N ALA A 280 30.20 -13.89 10.54
CA ALA A 280 30.78 -14.47 11.75
C ALA A 280 30.07 -15.77 12.17
N MET A 281 28.76 -15.90 11.88
CA MET A 281 28.01 -17.16 12.04
C MET A 281 28.36 -18.24 10.99
N GLY A 282 29.28 -17.99 10.08
CA GLY A 282 29.72 -18.93 9.04
C GLY A 282 28.73 -19.12 7.89
N LEU A 283 27.72 -18.26 7.74
CA LEU A 283 26.72 -18.41 6.69
C LEU A 283 27.30 -18.13 5.30
N LYS A 284 26.85 -18.88 4.30
CA LYS A 284 27.23 -18.68 2.89
C LYS A 284 26.62 -17.39 2.34
N ASP A 285 27.27 -16.79 1.31
CA ASP A 285 26.84 -15.53 0.68
C ASP A 285 25.39 -15.57 0.20
N GLU A 286 24.95 -16.70 -0.35
CA GLU A 286 23.59 -16.87 -0.84
C GLU A 286 22.56 -16.86 0.30
N VAL A 287 22.94 -17.38 1.46
CA VAL A 287 22.07 -17.37 2.66
C VAL A 287 22.01 -15.96 3.24
N ILE A 288 23.16 -15.27 3.31
CA ILE A 288 23.22 -13.88 3.75
C ILE A 288 22.39 -12.99 2.82
N ALA A 289 22.60 -13.13 1.49
CA ALA A 289 21.83 -12.39 0.49
C ALA A 289 20.33 -12.57 0.64
N ARG A 290 19.88 -13.81 0.82
CA ARG A 290 18.45 -14.13 1.03
C ARG A 290 17.91 -13.50 2.32
N ARG A 291 18.64 -13.61 3.44
CA ARG A 291 18.23 -13.02 4.73
C ARG A 291 18.13 -11.50 4.69
N LEU A 292 19.04 -10.85 3.94
CA LEU A 292 19.08 -9.40 3.82
C LEU A 292 18.26 -8.86 2.64
N GLY A 293 17.57 -9.75 1.91
CA GLY A 293 16.70 -9.38 0.80
C GLY A 293 17.42 -8.70 -0.36
N MET A 294 18.64 -9.14 -0.68
CA MET A 294 19.44 -8.62 -1.78
C MET A 294 19.88 -9.72 -2.76
N ALA A 295 20.25 -9.32 -3.97
CA ALA A 295 20.84 -10.26 -4.94
C ALA A 295 22.19 -10.79 -4.45
N ALA A 296 22.48 -12.07 -4.68
CA ALA A 296 23.75 -12.70 -4.29
C ALA A 296 24.98 -11.93 -4.83
N ARG A 297 24.90 -11.38 -6.05
CA ARG A 297 25.96 -10.54 -6.62
C ARG A 297 26.19 -9.26 -5.80
N THR A 298 25.12 -8.62 -5.35
CA THR A 298 25.20 -7.43 -4.51
C THR A 298 25.80 -7.75 -3.15
N CYS A 299 25.36 -8.85 -2.53
CA CYS A 299 25.90 -9.32 -1.27
C CYS A 299 27.40 -9.60 -1.35
N ARG A 300 27.86 -10.32 -2.38
CA ARG A 300 29.29 -10.58 -2.61
C ARG A 300 30.11 -9.31 -2.76
N ARG A 301 29.57 -8.29 -3.44
CA ARG A 301 30.23 -6.97 -3.57
C ARG A 301 30.37 -6.28 -2.21
N TYR A 302 29.34 -6.30 -1.37
CA TYR A 302 29.41 -5.77 -0.01
C TYR A 302 30.42 -6.52 0.84
N ILE A 303 30.41 -7.86 0.82
CA ILE A 303 31.35 -8.69 1.56
C ILE A 303 32.79 -8.40 1.11
N SER A 304 33.05 -8.31 -0.19
CA SER A 304 34.37 -7.99 -0.73
C SER A 304 34.86 -6.62 -0.26
N ALA A 305 33.99 -5.60 -0.29
CA ALA A 305 34.33 -4.26 0.20
C ALA A 305 34.66 -4.29 1.71
N LEU A 306 33.87 -4.99 2.50
CA LEU A 306 34.09 -5.13 3.95
C LEU A 306 35.40 -5.88 4.28
N MET A 307 35.71 -6.93 3.52
CA MET A 307 36.99 -7.63 3.67
C MET A 307 38.19 -6.72 3.36
N THR A 308 38.08 -5.90 2.32
CA THR A 308 39.12 -4.92 1.97
C THR A 308 39.31 -3.89 3.08
N GLU A 309 38.24 -3.33 3.60
CA GLU A 309 38.24 -2.36 4.72
C GLU A 309 38.86 -2.94 6.00
N LEU A 310 38.61 -4.21 6.28
CA LEU A 310 39.16 -4.94 7.44
C LEU A 310 40.63 -5.40 7.21
N GLY A 311 41.18 -5.23 6.00
CA GLY A 311 42.50 -5.79 5.64
C GLY A 311 42.53 -7.33 5.68
N ALA A 312 41.39 -7.98 5.51
CA ALA A 312 41.24 -9.43 5.62
C ALA A 312 41.41 -10.09 4.23
N THR A 313 42.28 -11.09 4.13
CA THR A 313 42.51 -11.87 2.90
C THR A 313 41.60 -13.11 2.82
N SER A 314 40.95 -13.49 3.94
CA SER A 314 39.98 -14.59 4.01
C SER A 314 38.80 -14.27 4.93
N ARG A 315 37.67 -14.98 4.73
CA ARG A 315 36.51 -14.83 5.61
C ARG A 315 36.81 -15.20 7.06
N PHE A 316 37.68 -16.20 7.26
CA PHE A 316 38.12 -16.59 8.61
C PHE A 316 38.89 -15.44 9.27
N GLN A 317 39.81 -14.82 8.56
CA GLN A 317 40.57 -13.66 9.07
C GLN A 317 39.62 -12.49 9.40
N ALA A 318 38.63 -12.20 8.52
CA ALA A 318 37.64 -11.17 8.77
C ALA A 318 36.86 -11.49 10.07
N GLY A 319 36.43 -12.74 10.27
CA GLY A 319 35.75 -13.15 11.50
C GLY A 319 36.58 -12.96 12.76
N VAL A 320 37.88 -13.28 12.71
CA VAL A 320 38.80 -13.07 13.83
C VAL A 320 39.00 -11.58 14.14
N LEU A 321 39.15 -10.74 13.10
CA LEU A 321 39.30 -9.29 13.27
C LEU A 321 38.04 -8.64 13.85
N ILE A 322 36.85 -9.05 13.41
CA ILE A 322 35.56 -8.61 13.95
C ILE A 322 35.43 -9.01 15.42
N GLY A 323 35.76 -10.28 15.74
CA GLY A 323 35.73 -10.78 17.12
C GLY A 323 36.66 -9.99 18.05
N ARG A 324 37.87 -9.65 17.62
CA ARG A 324 38.80 -8.79 18.38
C ARG A 324 38.25 -7.37 18.60
N GLN A 325 37.73 -6.74 17.58
CA GLN A 325 37.14 -5.39 17.71
C GLN A 325 35.94 -5.38 18.65
N ALA A 326 35.13 -6.44 18.67
CA ALA A 326 34.02 -6.58 19.60
C ALA A 326 34.48 -6.71 21.06
N VAL A 327 35.61 -7.38 21.32
CA VAL A 327 36.21 -7.52 22.66
C VAL A 327 36.88 -6.21 23.10
N GLU A 328 37.60 -5.53 22.20
CA GLU A 328 38.29 -4.27 22.52
C GLU A 328 37.33 -3.08 22.66
N GLY A 329 36.19 -3.08 21.94
CA GLY A 329 35.10 -2.07 22.08
C GLY A 329 34.12 -2.33 23.20
N GLY A 330 34.20 -3.48 23.88
CA GLY A 330 33.25 -3.98 24.87
C GLY A 330 33.71 -3.93 26.31
N THR A 331 34.31 -2.81 26.78
CA THR A 331 34.37 -2.54 28.23
C THR A 331 33.05 -1.90 28.72
N GLY A 332 31.93 -2.59 28.50
CA GLY A 332 30.61 -2.14 28.96
C GLY A 332 29.54 -3.22 28.72
N GLY A 333 29.42 -4.20 29.64
CA GLY A 333 28.23 -4.99 29.84
C GLY A 333 28.07 -6.25 28.95
N VAL A 334 28.68 -7.36 29.37
CA VAL A 334 28.30 -8.70 28.91
C VAL A 334 27.09 -9.17 29.72
N PRO A 335 25.94 -9.54 29.14
CA PRO A 335 24.99 -10.39 29.82
C PRO A 335 25.41 -11.85 29.64
N GLY A 336 25.78 -12.47 30.78
CA GLY A 336 25.74 -13.86 31.12
C GLY A 336 26.04 -14.91 30.04
N GLY A 337 27.29 -15.46 30.10
CA GLY A 337 27.56 -16.74 29.50
C GLY A 337 26.72 -17.82 30.15
N VAL A 338 26.01 -18.59 29.37
CA VAL A 338 25.44 -19.87 29.80
C VAL A 338 26.61 -20.83 29.96
N THR A 339 26.97 -21.11 31.20
CA THR A 339 27.84 -22.22 31.54
C THR A 339 27.06 -23.51 31.28
N ALA A 340 27.60 -24.34 30.40
CA ALA A 340 27.20 -25.72 30.28
C ALA A 340 27.71 -26.46 31.56
N ASP A 341 26.82 -26.75 32.49
CA ASP A 341 26.89 -27.77 33.50
C ASP A 341 25.61 -27.73 34.34
N GLU A 342 24.60 -28.42 33.92
CA GLU A 342 23.57 -28.97 34.81
C GLU A 342 23.19 -30.35 34.32
N GLU A 343 23.72 -31.34 35.05
CA GLU A 343 23.48 -32.78 34.95
C GLU A 343 21.98 -33.09 35.01
N ILE A 344 21.57 -33.91 34.07
CA ILE A 344 20.26 -34.59 34.08
C ILE A 344 20.22 -35.57 35.24
N ALA A 345 19.57 -35.21 36.34
CA ALA A 345 19.17 -36.18 37.38
C ALA A 345 17.84 -36.83 36.96
N VAL A 346 17.93 -38.03 36.44
CA VAL A 346 16.81 -38.97 36.29
C VAL A 346 16.43 -39.47 37.67
N HIS A 347 15.18 -39.24 38.08
CA HIS A 347 14.57 -39.98 39.20
C HIS A 347 13.38 -40.78 38.69
N LYS A 348 13.40 -42.04 39.07
CA LYS A 348 12.53 -43.19 38.91
C LYS A 348 11.03 -42.90 38.95
#